data_1b571973e72f3d57d755273c0b2056b9
#
_entry.id   1b571973e72f3d57d755273c0b2056b9
#
_cell.length_a   1.000
_cell.length_b   1.000
_cell.length_c   1.000
_cell.angle_alpha   90.00
_cell.angle_beta   90.00
_cell.angle_gamma   90.00
#
_symmetry.space_group_name_H-M   'P 1'
#
loop_
_entity.id
_entity.type
_entity.pdbx_description
1 polymer ?
#
loop_
_entity_poly.entity_id
_entity_poly.type
_entity_poly.pdbx_seq_one_letter_code
_entity_poly.pdbx_strand_id
1 'polypeptide(L)'
;MGTSTPRLSASAAAAQLGVSVKALRLYEQHGLVTPERTPAGYRAYGPDDLARAADIAALRALGLSLAQVANVLDGDARSLDDALAAHEAVLEHGIQDLVRKVDSVRSIRAGLARGRMPADGELTRLLDDTGAGVAFSLPWPWGGEWFECRDIRPLNYIIGSLGSGKTRLALRLADALPGAAFVGLDRLKNGGAAACDALRVDPELKSRVDRASATLAASGATLSAALTALLASLEADGPRALVVDMIEQDLDRPTQLALITHLREHASAGMRPLFVLTRSSAILDLSAVGPNETIILCPANHSPPSRVAPYPGAPGYEAVATCLASPEIRERIARRPEVA
;
A
#
# COMPACT_ATOMS: atom_id res chain seq x y z
N MET A 1 -35.19 42.00 8.76
CA MET A 1 -35.07 40.85 9.65
C MET A 1 -34.06 39.89 8.99
N GLY A 2 -32.78 39.95 9.42
CA GLY A 2 -31.75 39.05 8.93
C GLY A 2 -31.94 37.67 9.51
N THR A 3 -32.17 36.67 8.67
CA THR A 3 -32.19 35.26 9.08
C THR A 3 -30.73 34.88 9.43
N SER A 4 -30.42 34.87 10.72
CA SER A 4 -29.15 34.36 11.24
C SER A 4 -29.11 32.86 10.92
N THR A 5 -28.35 32.48 9.94
CA THR A 5 -28.10 31.06 9.59
C THR A 5 -27.47 30.36 10.79
N PRO A 6 -28.00 29.21 11.25
CA PRO A 6 -27.52 28.55 12.46
C PRO A 6 -26.03 28.13 12.28
N ARG A 7 -25.22 28.53 13.25
CA ARG A 7 -23.81 28.11 13.34
C ARG A 7 -23.70 26.77 14.03
N LEU A 8 -22.81 25.91 13.54
CA LEU A 8 -22.65 24.56 14.07
C LEU A 8 -21.47 24.46 15.05
N SER A 9 -21.61 23.61 16.04
CA SER A 9 -20.49 23.20 16.89
C SER A 9 -19.49 22.35 16.08
N ALA A 10 -18.24 22.21 16.56
CA ALA A 10 -17.23 21.39 15.91
C ALA A 10 -17.68 19.94 15.67
N SER A 11 -18.45 19.36 16.60
CA SER A 11 -18.96 17.99 16.45
C SER A 11 -20.04 17.89 15.37
N ALA A 12 -20.96 18.87 15.34
CA ALA A 12 -22.04 18.92 14.35
C ALA A 12 -21.48 19.20 12.94
N ALA A 13 -20.51 20.13 12.82
CA ALA A 13 -19.82 20.43 11.56
C ALA A 13 -19.05 19.21 11.04
N ALA A 14 -18.31 18.52 11.89
CA ALA A 14 -17.58 17.29 11.55
C ALA A 14 -18.53 16.19 11.04
N ALA A 15 -19.63 15.96 11.72
CA ALA A 15 -20.65 14.98 11.33
C ALA A 15 -21.28 15.32 9.97
N GLN A 16 -21.62 16.60 9.74
CA GLN A 16 -22.20 17.05 8.48
C GLN A 16 -21.24 16.90 7.29
N LEU A 17 -19.94 17.14 7.52
CA LEU A 17 -18.88 17.07 6.50
C LEU A 17 -18.30 15.67 6.32
N GLY A 18 -18.68 14.69 7.14
CA GLY A 18 -18.12 13.34 7.09
C GLY A 18 -16.64 13.27 7.48
N VAL A 19 -16.14 14.25 8.27
CA VAL A 19 -14.74 14.31 8.71
C VAL A 19 -14.64 14.19 10.24
N SER A 20 -13.42 13.91 10.75
CA SER A 20 -13.23 13.92 12.20
C SER A 20 -13.12 15.34 12.77
N VAL A 21 -13.52 15.53 14.03
CA VAL A 21 -13.30 16.80 14.75
C VAL A 21 -11.81 17.19 14.78
N LYS A 22 -10.92 16.18 14.79
CA LYS A 22 -9.47 16.39 14.72
C LYS A 22 -9.06 16.97 13.36
N ALA A 23 -9.69 16.53 12.27
CA ALA A 23 -9.43 17.08 10.93
C ALA A 23 -9.84 18.55 10.85
N LEU A 24 -11.03 18.93 11.35
CA LEU A 24 -11.45 20.34 11.39
C LEU A 24 -10.49 21.22 12.21
N ARG A 25 -9.99 20.71 13.34
CA ARG A 25 -8.97 21.42 14.14
C ARG A 25 -7.66 21.60 13.37
N LEU A 26 -7.29 20.60 12.57
CA LEU A 26 -6.08 20.68 11.75
C LEU A 26 -6.25 21.72 10.64
N TYR A 27 -7.42 21.81 10.01
CA TYR A 27 -7.74 22.85 9.03
C TYR A 27 -7.66 24.24 9.64
N GLU A 28 -8.16 24.43 10.87
CA GLU A 28 -8.02 25.68 11.62
C GLU A 28 -6.56 26.02 11.95
N GLN A 29 -5.76 25.03 12.40
CA GLN A 29 -4.34 25.22 12.71
C GLN A 29 -3.53 25.65 11.50
N HIS A 30 -3.90 25.21 10.31
CA HIS A 30 -3.29 25.62 9.05
C HIS A 30 -3.90 26.90 8.47
N GLY A 31 -4.81 27.56 9.18
CA GLY A 31 -5.46 28.79 8.71
C GLY A 31 -6.40 28.61 7.53
N LEU A 32 -6.73 27.36 7.17
CA LEU A 32 -7.61 27.05 6.04
C LEU A 32 -9.09 27.32 6.33
N VAL A 33 -9.50 27.23 7.59
CA VAL A 33 -10.83 27.57 8.10
C VAL A 33 -10.66 28.40 9.36
N THR A 34 -11.48 29.45 9.52
CA THR A 34 -11.38 30.41 10.64
C THR A 34 -12.72 30.57 11.36
N PRO A 35 -13.21 29.51 12.05
CA PRO A 35 -14.52 29.58 12.71
C PRO A 35 -14.53 30.64 13.82
N GLU A 36 -15.63 31.36 13.94
CA GLU A 36 -15.82 32.28 15.02
C GLU A 36 -15.88 31.57 16.37
N ARG A 37 -15.74 32.35 17.42
CA ARG A 37 -15.91 31.88 18.81
C ARG A 37 -17.20 32.41 19.40
N THR A 38 -17.93 31.51 20.06
CA THR A 38 -19.09 31.94 20.89
C THR A 38 -18.61 32.78 22.07
N PRO A 39 -19.48 33.53 22.74
CA PRO A 39 -19.14 34.24 23.99
C PRO A 39 -18.56 33.31 25.08
N ALA A 40 -18.91 32.04 25.06
CA ALA A 40 -18.37 31.00 25.96
C ALA A 40 -17.02 30.38 25.44
N GLY A 41 -16.43 30.91 24.37
CA GLY A 41 -15.13 30.47 23.81
C GLY A 41 -15.18 29.22 22.91
N TYR A 42 -16.34 28.63 22.67
CA TYR A 42 -16.47 27.46 21.77
C TYR A 42 -16.47 27.89 20.32
N ARG A 43 -15.97 26.97 19.45
CA ARG A 43 -15.98 27.13 17.99
C ARG A 43 -17.37 27.11 17.41
N ALA A 44 -17.66 28.02 16.51
CA ALA A 44 -18.95 28.15 15.83
C ALA A 44 -18.72 28.30 14.32
N TYR A 45 -18.98 27.22 13.60
CA TYR A 45 -18.78 27.15 12.14
C TYR A 45 -19.98 27.72 11.43
N GLY A 46 -19.78 28.80 10.66
CA GLY A 46 -20.78 29.39 9.78
C GLY A 46 -20.90 28.65 8.45
N PRO A 47 -21.87 29.07 7.59
CA PRO A 47 -22.05 28.47 6.26
C PRO A 47 -20.78 28.53 5.40
N ASP A 48 -20.05 29.64 5.43
CA ASP A 48 -18.82 29.83 4.65
C ASP A 48 -17.69 28.94 5.16
N ASP A 49 -17.56 28.77 6.49
CA ASP A 49 -16.63 27.83 7.10
C ASP A 49 -16.92 26.38 6.69
N LEU A 50 -18.20 26.02 6.63
CA LEU A 50 -18.63 24.69 6.23
C LEU A 50 -18.37 24.44 4.74
N ALA A 51 -18.68 25.41 3.87
CA ALA A 51 -18.39 25.33 2.44
C ALA A 51 -16.87 25.17 2.22
N ARG A 52 -16.07 26.03 2.84
CA ARG A 52 -14.60 25.96 2.77
C ARG A 52 -14.06 24.64 3.29
N ALA A 53 -14.58 24.12 4.42
CA ALA A 53 -14.17 22.83 4.96
C ALA A 53 -14.60 21.65 4.08
N ALA A 54 -15.72 21.75 3.35
CA ALA A 54 -16.14 20.77 2.35
C ALA A 54 -15.17 20.72 1.17
N ASP A 55 -14.76 21.89 0.65
CA ASP A 55 -13.77 21.98 -0.45
C ASP A 55 -12.42 21.37 0.00
N ILE A 56 -11.96 21.70 1.22
CA ILE A 56 -10.76 21.11 1.79
C ILE A 56 -10.88 19.59 1.87
N ALA A 57 -12.01 19.08 2.36
CA ALA A 57 -12.25 17.64 2.47
C ALA A 57 -12.25 16.95 1.10
N ALA A 58 -12.85 17.57 0.07
CA ALA A 58 -12.85 17.07 -1.29
C ALA A 58 -11.43 17.03 -1.88
N LEU A 59 -10.66 18.11 -1.77
CA LEU A 59 -9.26 18.16 -2.21
C LEU A 59 -8.39 17.13 -1.48
N ARG A 60 -8.63 16.92 -0.19
CA ARG A 60 -7.97 15.88 0.60
C ARG A 60 -8.34 14.47 0.14
N ALA A 61 -9.58 14.26 -0.28
CA ALA A 61 -10.04 12.99 -0.86
C ALA A 61 -9.38 12.69 -2.21
N LEU A 62 -9.01 13.72 -2.98
CA LEU A 62 -8.18 13.60 -4.19
C LEU A 62 -6.70 13.34 -3.88
N GLY A 63 -6.29 13.31 -2.61
CA GLY A 63 -4.94 12.98 -2.18
C GLY A 63 -4.00 14.17 -1.93
N LEU A 64 -4.44 15.43 -2.08
CA LEU A 64 -3.60 16.60 -1.82
C LEU A 64 -3.22 16.72 -0.33
N SER A 65 -1.99 17.13 -0.03
CA SER A 65 -1.57 17.54 1.31
C SER A 65 -2.26 18.85 1.71
N LEU A 66 -2.27 19.19 3.01
CA LEU A 66 -2.85 20.47 3.44
C LEU A 66 -2.11 21.69 2.86
N ALA A 67 -0.80 21.58 2.64
CA ALA A 67 -0.04 22.64 1.98
C ALA A 67 -0.47 22.82 0.51
N GLN A 68 -0.66 21.72 -0.24
CA GLN A 68 -1.17 21.77 -1.60
C GLN A 68 -2.62 22.27 -1.64
N VAL A 69 -3.46 21.86 -0.67
CA VAL A 69 -4.83 22.38 -0.54
C VAL A 69 -4.80 23.90 -0.34
N ALA A 70 -3.92 24.43 0.52
CA ALA A 70 -3.74 25.88 0.68
C ALA A 70 -3.42 26.54 -0.67
N ASN A 71 -2.41 26.03 -1.38
CA ASN A 71 -2.00 26.55 -2.69
C ASN A 71 -3.13 26.54 -3.71
N VAL A 72 -3.88 25.43 -3.79
CA VAL A 72 -5.05 25.32 -4.71
C VAL A 72 -6.13 26.34 -4.34
N LEU A 73 -6.42 26.51 -3.07
CA LEU A 73 -7.41 27.48 -2.59
C LEU A 73 -6.94 28.94 -2.79
N ASP A 74 -5.62 29.15 -2.95
CA ASP A 74 -4.99 30.41 -3.30
C ASP A 74 -4.78 30.57 -4.83
N GLY A 75 -5.24 29.60 -5.63
CA GLY A 75 -5.28 29.69 -7.10
C GLY A 75 -4.21 28.87 -7.85
N ASP A 76 -3.50 27.95 -7.20
CA ASP A 76 -2.56 27.03 -7.87
C ASP A 76 -3.30 25.94 -8.65
N ALA A 77 -3.58 26.22 -9.92
CA ALA A 77 -4.25 25.32 -10.81
C ALA A 77 -3.43 24.04 -11.14
N ARG A 78 -2.09 24.09 -11.06
CA ARG A 78 -1.24 22.93 -11.41
C ARG A 78 -1.37 21.80 -10.39
N SER A 79 -1.27 22.12 -9.11
CA SER A 79 -1.46 21.11 -8.06
C SER A 79 -2.84 20.46 -8.10
N LEU A 80 -3.87 21.19 -8.53
CA LEU A 80 -5.20 20.63 -8.72
C LEU A 80 -5.26 19.72 -9.96
N ASP A 81 -4.69 20.14 -11.08
CA ASP A 81 -4.65 19.35 -12.33
C ASP A 81 -3.91 18.02 -12.13
N ASP A 82 -2.74 18.05 -11.50
CA ASP A 82 -1.96 16.84 -11.18
C ASP A 82 -2.77 15.86 -10.32
N ALA A 83 -3.51 16.36 -9.32
CA ALA A 83 -4.33 15.53 -8.45
C ALA A 83 -5.55 14.95 -9.18
N LEU A 84 -6.18 15.73 -10.05
CA LEU A 84 -7.30 15.26 -10.88
C LEU A 84 -6.83 14.21 -11.88
N ALA A 85 -5.68 14.40 -12.55
CA ALA A 85 -5.09 13.43 -13.45
C ALA A 85 -4.77 12.11 -12.75
N ALA A 86 -4.21 12.17 -11.52
CA ALA A 86 -3.98 10.97 -10.72
C ALA A 86 -5.28 10.25 -10.34
N HIS A 87 -6.32 11.00 -10.00
CA HIS A 87 -7.64 10.44 -9.69
C HIS A 87 -8.31 9.83 -10.91
N GLU A 88 -8.22 10.49 -12.07
CA GLU A 88 -8.70 9.99 -13.36
C GLU A 88 -8.06 8.64 -13.70
N ALA A 89 -6.73 8.53 -13.57
CA ALA A 89 -6.02 7.26 -13.79
C ALA A 89 -6.51 6.12 -12.87
N VAL A 90 -6.85 6.41 -11.62
CA VAL A 90 -7.46 5.43 -10.69
C VAL A 90 -8.84 4.99 -11.18
N LEU A 91 -9.66 5.93 -11.65
CA LEU A 91 -11.00 5.62 -12.17
C LEU A 91 -10.92 4.82 -13.48
N GLU A 92 -10.03 5.19 -14.40
CA GLU A 92 -9.79 4.47 -15.65
C GLU A 92 -9.35 3.03 -15.41
N HIS A 93 -8.44 2.82 -14.44
CA HIS A 93 -8.04 1.48 -14.03
C HIS A 93 -9.24 0.67 -13.51
N GLY A 94 -10.08 1.28 -12.66
CA GLY A 94 -11.32 0.64 -12.18
C GLY A 94 -12.28 0.26 -13.30
N ILE A 95 -12.42 1.12 -14.32
CA ILE A 95 -13.23 0.83 -15.52
C ILE A 95 -12.66 -0.38 -16.27
N GLN A 96 -11.35 -0.44 -16.49
CA GLN A 96 -10.71 -1.56 -17.17
C GLN A 96 -10.91 -2.88 -16.40
N ASP A 97 -10.86 -2.86 -15.07
CA ASP A 97 -11.15 -4.02 -14.23
C ASP A 97 -12.60 -4.50 -14.41
N LEU A 98 -13.55 -3.58 -14.41
CA LEU A 98 -14.96 -3.89 -14.68
C LEU A 98 -15.19 -4.46 -16.08
N VAL A 99 -14.53 -3.91 -17.10
CA VAL A 99 -14.59 -4.42 -18.47
C VAL A 99 -14.09 -5.86 -18.53
N ARG A 100 -12.92 -6.18 -17.91
CA ARG A 100 -12.41 -7.55 -17.85
C ARG A 100 -13.40 -8.53 -17.19
N LYS A 101 -14.02 -8.10 -16.09
CA LYS A 101 -15.07 -8.91 -15.41
C LYS A 101 -16.25 -9.19 -16.30
N VAL A 102 -16.74 -8.18 -17.02
CA VAL A 102 -17.83 -8.34 -17.98
C VAL A 102 -17.45 -9.31 -19.10
N ASP A 103 -16.24 -9.24 -19.62
CA ASP A 103 -15.77 -10.13 -20.68
C ASP A 103 -15.59 -11.58 -20.19
N SER A 104 -15.14 -11.79 -18.96
CA SER A 104 -15.12 -13.11 -18.32
C SER A 104 -16.52 -13.71 -18.19
N VAL A 105 -17.51 -12.91 -17.73
CA VAL A 105 -18.92 -13.36 -17.67
C VAL A 105 -19.43 -13.73 -19.06
N ARG A 106 -19.16 -12.91 -20.08
CA ARG A 106 -19.56 -13.15 -21.46
C ARG A 106 -18.95 -14.42 -22.01
N SER A 107 -17.68 -14.70 -21.73
CA SER A 107 -16.97 -15.91 -22.14
C SER A 107 -17.62 -17.17 -21.56
N ILE A 108 -17.93 -17.17 -20.27
CA ILE A 108 -18.61 -18.30 -19.61
C ILE A 108 -20.00 -18.50 -20.20
N ARG A 109 -20.78 -17.44 -20.37
CA ARG A 109 -22.11 -17.53 -21.02
C ARG A 109 -22.05 -18.08 -22.44
N ALA A 110 -21.07 -17.66 -23.24
CA ALA A 110 -20.85 -18.20 -24.57
C ALA A 110 -20.42 -19.69 -24.54
N GLY A 111 -19.68 -20.11 -23.52
CA GLY A 111 -19.38 -21.51 -23.25
C GLY A 111 -20.61 -22.33 -22.97
N LEU A 112 -21.48 -21.88 -22.06
CA LEU A 112 -22.74 -22.50 -21.71
C LEU A 112 -23.69 -22.65 -22.94
N ALA A 113 -23.77 -21.61 -23.76
CA ALA A 113 -24.58 -21.66 -25.00
C ALA A 113 -24.09 -22.72 -26.01
N ARG A 114 -22.84 -23.16 -25.91
CA ARG A 114 -22.22 -24.24 -26.68
C ARG A 114 -22.24 -25.61 -25.94
N GLY A 115 -22.95 -25.69 -24.81
CA GLY A 115 -23.05 -26.91 -23.99
C GLY A 115 -21.80 -27.21 -23.14
N ARG A 116 -20.86 -26.26 -23.02
CA ARG A 116 -19.65 -26.42 -22.18
C ARG A 116 -19.95 -25.88 -20.78
N MET A 117 -19.91 -26.76 -19.78
CA MET A 117 -19.96 -26.36 -18.38
C MET A 117 -18.64 -25.68 -17.97
N PRO A 118 -18.70 -24.66 -17.10
CA PRO A 118 -17.48 -24.08 -16.51
C PRO A 118 -16.64 -25.14 -15.81
N ALA A 119 -15.33 -25.05 -15.93
CA ALA A 119 -14.41 -25.92 -15.20
C ALA A 119 -14.46 -25.65 -13.70
N ASP A 120 -14.02 -26.63 -12.88
CA ASP A 120 -13.93 -26.47 -11.43
C ASP A 120 -13.09 -25.24 -11.09
N GLY A 121 -13.67 -24.36 -10.27
CA GLY A 121 -13.06 -23.09 -9.87
C GLY A 121 -13.17 -21.94 -10.90
N GLU A 122 -13.73 -22.13 -12.10
CA GLU A 122 -13.90 -21.06 -13.09
C GLU A 122 -14.96 -20.05 -12.62
N LEU A 123 -16.07 -20.52 -12.03
CA LEU A 123 -17.07 -19.64 -11.41
C LEU A 123 -16.56 -18.98 -10.13
N THR A 124 -15.80 -19.71 -9.31
CA THR A 124 -15.17 -19.15 -8.13
C THR A 124 -14.23 -18.01 -8.52
N ARG A 125 -13.38 -18.22 -9.53
CA ARG A 125 -12.50 -17.16 -10.07
C ARG A 125 -13.27 -15.95 -10.60
N LEU A 126 -14.44 -16.16 -11.21
CA LEU A 126 -15.28 -15.04 -11.67
C LEU A 126 -15.86 -14.25 -10.49
N LEU A 127 -16.20 -14.91 -9.39
CA LEU A 127 -16.74 -14.31 -8.17
C LEU A 127 -15.62 -13.78 -7.26
N ASP A 128 -14.47 -14.45 -7.23
CA ASP A 128 -13.24 -14.03 -6.52
C ASP A 128 -12.55 -12.86 -7.20
N ASP A 129 -12.91 -12.58 -8.45
CA ASP A 129 -12.48 -11.39 -9.20
C ASP A 129 -13.19 -10.08 -8.73
N THR A 130 -13.97 -10.13 -7.66
CA THR A 130 -14.09 -9.04 -6.72
C THR A 130 -12.75 -8.94 -5.98
N GLY A 131 -11.75 -8.36 -6.59
CA GLY A 131 -10.34 -8.28 -6.27
C GLY A 131 -9.98 -9.06 -5.00
N ALA A 132 -9.20 -10.16 -5.13
CA ALA A 132 -8.88 -11.03 -4.01
C ALA A 132 -8.58 -10.19 -2.77
N GLY A 133 -9.59 -10.02 -1.92
CA GLY A 133 -9.53 -9.22 -0.72
C GLY A 133 -9.44 -10.13 0.47
N VAL A 134 -8.75 -9.70 1.50
CA VAL A 134 -8.72 -10.39 2.78
C VAL A 134 -9.18 -9.42 3.86
N ALA A 135 -9.98 -9.92 4.81
CA ALA A 135 -10.47 -9.14 5.91
C ALA A 135 -10.37 -9.92 7.22
N PHE A 136 -9.90 -9.25 8.27
CA PHE A 136 -9.70 -9.86 9.59
C PHE A 136 -9.56 -8.79 10.68
N SER A 137 -9.71 -9.22 11.94
CA SER A 137 -9.37 -8.38 13.08
C SER A 137 -7.87 -8.31 13.25
N LEU A 138 -7.34 -7.10 13.39
CA LEU A 138 -5.92 -6.83 13.58
C LEU A 138 -5.43 -7.41 14.92
N PRO A 139 -4.27 -8.10 14.92
CA PRO A 139 -3.67 -8.61 16.16
C PRO A 139 -3.06 -7.46 16.99
N TRP A 140 -2.57 -7.77 18.20
CA TRP A 140 -1.70 -6.84 18.91
C TRP A 140 -0.51 -6.41 18.02
N PRO A 141 -0.08 -5.12 17.93
CA PRO A 141 -0.37 -4.03 18.88
C PRO A 141 -1.64 -3.21 18.57
N TRP A 142 -2.43 -3.59 17.59
CA TRP A 142 -3.74 -3.00 17.34
C TRP A 142 -4.78 -3.55 18.32
N GLY A 143 -5.87 -2.82 18.52
CA GLY A 143 -6.91 -3.17 19.49
C GLY A 143 -7.97 -4.15 18.97
N GLY A 144 -7.69 -4.90 17.91
CA GLY A 144 -8.67 -5.80 17.28
C GLY A 144 -9.54 -5.10 16.23
N GLU A 145 -9.17 -3.89 15.81
CA GLU A 145 -9.88 -3.17 14.75
C GLU A 145 -9.95 -4.01 13.47
N TRP A 146 -11.03 -3.79 12.73
CA TRP A 146 -11.24 -4.48 11.46
C TRP A 146 -10.29 -3.92 10.39
N PHE A 147 -9.57 -4.81 9.74
CA PHE A 147 -8.71 -4.50 8.61
C PHE A 147 -9.19 -5.24 7.37
N GLU A 148 -9.27 -4.52 6.28
CA GLU A 148 -9.63 -5.05 4.98
C GLU A 148 -8.60 -4.65 3.94
N CYS A 149 -8.01 -5.64 3.27
CA CYS A 149 -7.12 -5.45 2.14
C CYS A 149 -7.87 -5.91 0.87
N ARG A 150 -8.54 -4.98 0.22
CA ARG A 150 -9.17 -5.18 -1.10
C ARG A 150 -8.15 -4.93 -2.19
N ASP A 151 -8.39 -5.47 -3.39
CA ASP A 151 -7.57 -5.20 -4.58
C ASP A 151 -6.08 -5.51 -4.32
N ILE A 152 -5.82 -6.79 -4.00
CA ILE A 152 -4.45 -7.29 -3.84
C ILE A 152 -3.77 -7.28 -5.19
N ARG A 153 -2.67 -6.55 -5.29
CA ARG A 153 -1.86 -6.43 -6.49
C ARG A 153 -0.84 -7.58 -6.59
N PRO A 154 -0.26 -7.80 -7.78
CA PRO A 154 0.87 -8.72 -7.92
C PRO A 154 2.00 -8.43 -6.94
N LEU A 155 2.30 -7.14 -6.65
CA LEU A 155 3.34 -6.74 -5.71
C LEU A 155 2.78 -5.76 -4.67
N ASN A 156 2.87 -6.12 -3.38
CA ASN A 156 2.30 -5.37 -2.26
C ASN A 156 3.39 -5.11 -1.23
N TYR A 157 3.75 -3.83 -1.01
CA TYR A 157 4.76 -3.43 -0.03
C TYR A 157 4.14 -3.17 1.33
N ILE A 158 4.70 -3.73 2.39
CA ILE A 158 4.31 -3.45 3.78
C ILE A 158 5.43 -2.64 4.42
N ILE A 159 5.14 -1.37 4.69
CA ILE A 159 6.10 -0.37 5.15
C ILE A 159 5.70 0.13 6.54
N GLY A 160 6.67 0.55 7.32
CA GLY A 160 6.46 1.15 8.63
C GLY A 160 7.73 1.17 9.48
N SER A 161 7.73 1.94 10.54
CA SER A 161 8.85 2.06 11.47
C SER A 161 9.11 0.74 12.24
N LEU A 162 10.23 0.69 12.95
CA LEU A 162 10.48 -0.42 13.87
C LEU A 162 9.38 -0.44 14.96
N GLY A 163 8.87 -1.63 15.25
CA GLY A 163 7.81 -1.80 16.25
C GLY A 163 6.38 -1.46 15.76
N SER A 164 6.18 -0.99 14.53
CA SER A 164 4.83 -0.63 14.01
C SER A 164 3.89 -1.82 13.74
N GLY A 165 4.31 -3.06 14.02
CA GLY A 165 3.46 -4.25 13.85
C GLY A 165 3.53 -4.95 12.49
N LYS A 166 4.37 -4.50 11.54
CA LYS A 166 4.49 -5.08 10.18
C LYS A 166 4.52 -6.60 10.13
N THR A 167 5.44 -7.21 10.89
CA THR A 167 5.60 -8.67 10.89
C THR A 167 4.35 -9.37 11.44
N ARG A 168 3.63 -8.77 12.39
CA ARG A 168 2.37 -9.31 12.89
C ARG A 168 1.24 -9.20 11.85
N LEU A 169 1.15 -8.07 11.15
CA LEU A 169 0.26 -7.93 10.01
C LEU A 169 0.57 -8.97 8.93
N ALA A 170 1.84 -9.15 8.61
CA ALA A 170 2.31 -10.10 7.60
C ALA A 170 1.94 -11.55 7.94
N LEU A 171 2.17 -11.97 9.18
CA LEU A 171 1.76 -13.29 9.66
C LEU A 171 0.24 -13.46 9.57
N ARG A 172 -0.52 -12.45 9.98
CA ARG A 172 -1.98 -12.50 9.94
C ARG A 172 -2.53 -12.49 8.51
N LEU A 173 -1.86 -11.79 7.58
CA LEU A 173 -2.16 -11.85 6.14
C LEU A 173 -1.91 -13.25 5.58
N ALA A 174 -0.78 -13.87 5.91
CA ALA A 174 -0.46 -15.23 5.45
C ALA A 174 -1.47 -16.27 5.97
N ASP A 175 -1.94 -16.10 7.22
CA ASP A 175 -2.98 -16.98 7.80
C ASP A 175 -4.35 -16.77 7.14
N ALA A 176 -4.70 -15.53 6.80
CA ALA A 176 -6.03 -15.17 6.31
C ALA A 176 -6.19 -15.36 4.79
N LEU A 177 -5.10 -15.29 4.03
CA LEU A 177 -5.10 -15.51 2.58
C LEU A 177 -5.08 -16.99 2.26
N PRO A 178 -6.09 -17.52 1.54
CA PRO A 178 -6.14 -18.95 1.20
C PRO A 178 -4.91 -19.42 0.41
N GLY A 179 -4.18 -20.37 0.97
CA GLY A 179 -3.00 -20.96 0.34
C GLY A 179 -1.78 -20.04 0.30
N ALA A 180 -1.72 -19.00 1.13
CA ALA A 180 -0.54 -18.17 1.27
C ALA A 180 0.51 -18.83 2.18
N ALA A 181 1.78 -18.47 1.98
CA ALA A 181 2.87 -18.87 2.85
C ALA A 181 3.65 -17.63 3.33
N PHE A 182 4.09 -17.70 4.60
CA PHE A 182 4.99 -16.71 5.19
C PHE A 182 6.44 -17.15 5.06
N VAL A 183 7.28 -16.29 4.49
CA VAL A 183 8.72 -16.50 4.31
C VAL A 183 9.46 -15.56 5.26
N GLY A 184 9.78 -16.06 6.44
CA GLY A 184 10.46 -15.32 7.50
C GLY A 184 11.98 -15.26 7.34
N LEU A 185 12.63 -14.60 8.29
CA LEU A 185 14.11 -14.52 8.35
C LEU A 185 14.78 -15.85 8.69
N ASP A 186 14.01 -16.85 9.12
CA ASP A 186 14.49 -18.22 9.32
C ASP A 186 15.02 -18.86 8.04
N ARG A 187 14.63 -18.37 6.85
CA ARG A 187 15.25 -18.76 5.56
C ARG A 187 16.76 -18.57 5.52
N LEU A 188 17.30 -17.65 6.33
CA LEU A 188 18.73 -17.33 6.39
C LEU A 188 19.49 -18.14 7.45
N LYS A 189 18.79 -18.92 8.28
CA LYS A 189 19.45 -19.74 9.33
C LYS A 189 20.46 -20.70 8.72
N ASN A 190 21.59 -20.84 9.39
CA ASN A 190 22.70 -21.72 8.96
C ASN A 190 23.12 -21.47 7.49
N GLY A 191 23.15 -20.20 7.09
CA GLY A 191 23.54 -19.84 5.72
C GLY A 191 22.57 -20.31 4.62
N GLY A 192 21.29 -20.47 4.94
CA GLY A 192 20.27 -20.94 4.00
C GLY A 192 20.24 -22.47 3.81
N ALA A 193 20.63 -23.22 4.82
CA ALA A 193 20.73 -24.70 4.74
C ALA A 193 19.42 -25.34 4.27
N ALA A 194 18.24 -24.87 4.74
CA ALA A 194 16.95 -25.40 4.34
C ALA A 194 16.71 -25.24 2.82
N ALA A 195 17.10 -24.12 2.24
CA ALA A 195 17.02 -23.90 0.78
C ALA A 195 17.97 -24.85 0.03
N CYS A 196 19.21 -25.00 0.51
CA CYS A 196 20.16 -25.95 -0.10
C CYS A 196 19.63 -27.40 -0.10
N ASP A 197 18.97 -27.80 0.98
CA ASP A 197 18.36 -29.13 1.09
C ASP A 197 17.18 -29.28 0.13
N ALA A 198 16.30 -28.28 0.04
CA ALA A 198 15.19 -28.27 -0.90
C ALA A 198 15.67 -28.37 -2.36
N LEU A 199 16.68 -27.58 -2.75
CA LEU A 199 17.27 -27.62 -4.10
C LEU A 199 17.98 -28.92 -4.44
N ARG A 200 18.43 -29.68 -3.43
CA ARG A 200 19.02 -31.02 -3.63
C ARG A 200 17.96 -32.07 -3.88
N VAL A 201 16.79 -31.93 -3.26
CA VAL A 201 15.68 -32.89 -3.36
C VAL A 201 14.80 -32.64 -4.57
N ASP A 202 14.66 -31.39 -5.01
CA ASP A 202 13.82 -30.97 -6.12
C ASP A 202 14.66 -30.39 -7.30
N PRO A 203 14.96 -31.19 -8.34
CA PRO A 203 15.72 -30.75 -9.50
C PRO A 203 14.99 -29.69 -10.35
N GLU A 204 13.65 -29.68 -10.36
CA GLU A 204 12.87 -28.70 -11.12
C GLU A 204 12.93 -27.34 -10.43
N LEU A 205 12.75 -27.30 -9.12
CA LEU A 205 12.96 -26.09 -8.32
C LEU A 205 14.40 -25.56 -8.52
N LYS A 206 15.39 -26.45 -8.47
CA LYS A 206 16.77 -26.07 -8.70
C LYS A 206 16.96 -25.42 -10.08
N SER A 207 16.38 -25.99 -11.13
CA SER A 207 16.46 -25.43 -12.49
C SER A 207 15.82 -24.05 -12.59
N ARG A 208 14.69 -23.80 -11.89
CA ARG A 208 14.04 -22.48 -11.83
C ARG A 208 14.94 -21.47 -11.09
N VAL A 209 15.47 -21.84 -9.93
CA VAL A 209 16.37 -20.99 -9.14
C VAL A 209 17.66 -20.68 -9.89
N ASP A 210 18.27 -21.64 -10.58
CA ASP A 210 19.47 -21.44 -11.36
C ASP A 210 19.23 -20.44 -12.50
N ARG A 211 18.06 -20.52 -13.17
CA ARG A 211 17.64 -19.61 -14.24
C ARG A 211 17.41 -18.20 -13.72
N ALA A 212 16.66 -18.05 -12.62
CA ALA A 212 16.42 -16.77 -11.98
C ALA A 212 17.74 -16.13 -11.51
N SER A 213 18.64 -16.94 -10.91
CA SER A 213 19.97 -16.51 -10.48
C SER A 213 20.80 -15.99 -11.65
N ALA A 214 20.79 -16.69 -12.79
CA ALA A 214 21.52 -16.26 -13.99
C ALA A 214 20.98 -14.94 -14.54
N THR A 215 19.66 -14.77 -14.58
CA THR A 215 19.01 -13.52 -15.01
C THR A 215 19.38 -12.35 -14.09
N LEU A 216 19.33 -12.56 -12.78
CA LEU A 216 19.68 -11.54 -11.79
C LEU A 216 21.18 -11.19 -11.86
N ALA A 217 22.07 -12.18 -12.02
CA ALA A 217 23.50 -11.95 -12.20
C ALA A 217 23.81 -11.13 -13.46
N ALA A 218 23.12 -11.41 -14.57
CA ALA A 218 23.21 -10.60 -15.79
C ALA A 218 22.76 -9.15 -15.59
N SER A 219 21.86 -8.91 -14.63
CA SER A 219 21.38 -7.58 -14.22
C SER A 219 22.22 -6.93 -13.10
N GLY A 220 23.38 -7.53 -12.76
CA GLY A 220 24.33 -6.97 -11.79
C GLY A 220 24.14 -7.43 -10.35
N ALA A 221 23.35 -8.46 -10.10
CA ALA A 221 23.21 -9.02 -8.75
C ALA A 221 24.44 -9.83 -8.35
N THR A 222 24.80 -9.76 -7.07
CA THR A 222 25.79 -10.61 -6.44
C THR A 222 25.14 -11.92 -5.97
N LEU A 223 25.58 -13.05 -6.50
CA LEU A 223 25.09 -14.35 -6.05
C LEU A 223 25.56 -14.64 -4.63
N SER A 224 24.61 -14.91 -3.74
CA SER A 224 24.86 -15.20 -2.32
C SER A 224 23.91 -16.27 -1.81
N ALA A 225 24.25 -16.87 -0.67
CA ALA A 225 23.37 -17.83 0.00
C ALA A 225 22.02 -17.19 0.37
N ALA A 226 22.01 -15.91 0.75
CA ALA A 226 20.78 -15.17 1.06
C ALA A 226 19.88 -15.03 -0.16
N LEU A 227 20.44 -14.68 -1.32
CA LEU A 227 19.70 -14.61 -2.58
C LEU A 227 19.17 -15.98 -3.00
N THR A 228 19.99 -17.03 -2.92
CA THR A 228 19.59 -18.41 -3.22
C THR A 228 18.43 -18.86 -2.32
N ALA A 229 18.49 -18.58 -1.01
CA ALA A 229 17.44 -18.92 -0.07
C ALA A 229 16.13 -18.18 -0.37
N LEU A 230 16.22 -16.92 -0.75
CA LEU A 230 15.06 -16.13 -1.19
C LEU A 230 14.46 -16.70 -2.47
N LEU A 231 15.26 -16.93 -3.51
CA LEU A 231 14.80 -17.47 -4.79
C LEU A 231 14.19 -18.86 -4.63
N ALA A 232 14.75 -19.73 -3.79
CA ALA A 232 14.16 -21.05 -3.48
C ALA A 232 12.73 -20.91 -2.93
N SER A 233 12.46 -19.88 -2.12
CA SER A 233 11.12 -19.60 -1.61
C SER A 233 10.21 -18.97 -2.66
N LEU A 234 10.74 -18.09 -3.51
CA LEU A 234 9.98 -17.40 -4.56
C LEU A 234 9.62 -18.35 -5.71
N GLU A 235 10.46 -19.30 -6.04
CA GLU A 235 10.27 -20.24 -7.13
C GLU A 235 9.59 -21.57 -6.71
N ALA A 236 9.37 -21.77 -5.39
CA ALA A 236 8.70 -22.96 -4.88
C ALA A 236 7.24 -23.04 -5.35
N ASP A 237 6.81 -24.22 -5.77
CA ASP A 237 5.44 -24.51 -6.10
C ASP A 237 4.55 -24.59 -4.85
N GLY A 238 3.24 -24.43 -5.03
CA GLY A 238 2.21 -24.68 -4.01
C GLY A 238 1.55 -23.42 -3.45
N PRO A 239 2.25 -22.45 -2.82
CA PRO A 239 1.58 -21.27 -2.28
C PRO A 239 0.91 -20.42 -3.36
N ARG A 240 -0.34 -19.96 -3.08
CA ARG A 240 -1.09 -19.06 -3.98
C ARG A 240 -0.71 -17.61 -3.79
N ALA A 241 -0.11 -17.27 -2.66
CA ALA A 241 0.48 -15.97 -2.38
C ALA A 241 1.68 -16.14 -1.45
N LEU A 242 2.60 -15.20 -1.48
CA LEU A 242 3.75 -15.18 -0.57
C LEU A 242 3.79 -13.90 0.24
N VAL A 243 4.15 -14.02 1.51
CA VAL A 243 4.41 -12.89 2.41
C VAL A 243 5.84 -13.00 2.88
N VAL A 244 6.72 -12.11 2.40
CA VAL A 244 8.17 -12.18 2.62
C VAL A 244 8.60 -11.10 3.60
N ASP A 245 9.16 -11.51 4.76
CA ASP A 245 9.69 -10.56 5.74
C ASP A 245 11.12 -10.13 5.37
N MET A 246 11.36 -8.82 5.37
CA MET A 246 12.65 -8.19 5.07
C MET A 246 13.31 -8.79 3.81
N ILE A 247 12.67 -8.55 2.65
CA ILE A 247 13.11 -9.16 1.38
C ILE A 247 14.56 -8.80 1.03
N GLU A 248 15.02 -7.62 1.45
CA GLU A 248 16.37 -7.10 1.24
C GLU A 248 17.42 -7.68 2.18
N GLN A 249 17.04 -8.50 3.16
CA GLN A 249 17.95 -8.93 4.21
C GLN A 249 19.16 -9.70 3.64
N ASP A 250 20.36 -9.25 3.99
CA ASP A 250 21.66 -9.79 3.57
C ASP A 250 21.90 -9.73 2.04
N LEU A 251 21.19 -8.81 1.34
CA LEU A 251 21.42 -8.49 -0.06
C LEU A 251 22.08 -7.11 -0.19
N ASP A 252 23.08 -6.98 -1.04
CA ASP A 252 23.66 -5.69 -1.38
C ASP A 252 22.73 -4.86 -2.28
N ARG A 253 23.02 -3.56 -2.40
CA ARG A 253 22.15 -2.63 -3.15
C ARG A 253 21.99 -3.01 -4.64
N PRO A 254 23.04 -3.39 -5.38
CA PRO A 254 22.88 -3.86 -6.77
C PRO A 254 21.96 -5.06 -6.88
N THR A 255 22.10 -6.05 -5.99
CA THR A 255 21.22 -7.23 -5.94
C THR A 255 19.77 -6.86 -5.65
N GLN A 256 19.53 -5.92 -4.73
CA GLN A 256 18.18 -5.42 -4.43
C GLN A 256 17.53 -4.75 -5.66
N LEU A 257 18.26 -3.94 -6.40
CA LEU A 257 17.79 -3.30 -7.64
C LEU A 257 17.47 -4.31 -8.74
N ALA A 258 18.36 -5.28 -8.96
CA ALA A 258 18.12 -6.35 -9.91
C ALA A 258 16.90 -7.20 -9.53
N LEU A 259 16.77 -7.54 -8.24
CA LEU A 259 15.66 -8.32 -7.71
C LEU A 259 14.31 -7.62 -7.94
N ILE A 260 14.19 -6.33 -7.58
CA ILE A 260 12.91 -5.63 -7.75
C ILE A 260 12.53 -5.44 -9.21
N THR A 261 13.50 -5.21 -10.09
CA THR A 261 13.28 -5.16 -11.54
C THR A 261 12.72 -6.48 -12.04
N HIS A 262 13.36 -7.59 -11.68
CA HIS A 262 12.91 -8.93 -12.01
C HIS A 262 11.50 -9.23 -11.50
N LEU A 263 11.17 -8.88 -10.26
CA LEU A 263 9.83 -9.05 -9.69
C LEU A 263 8.77 -8.22 -10.42
N ARG A 264 9.07 -7.00 -10.83
CA ARG A 264 8.16 -6.14 -11.61
C ARG A 264 7.86 -6.69 -12.99
N GLU A 265 8.86 -7.23 -13.67
CA GLU A 265 8.69 -7.90 -14.97
C GLU A 265 7.76 -9.12 -14.84
N HIS A 266 7.95 -9.94 -13.82
CA HIS A 266 7.11 -11.11 -13.55
C HIS A 266 5.71 -10.75 -13.04
N ALA A 267 5.55 -9.66 -12.30
CA ALA A 267 4.24 -9.13 -11.89
C ALA A 267 3.33 -8.83 -13.09
N SER A 268 3.91 -8.37 -14.20
CA SER A 268 3.19 -8.13 -15.46
C SER A 268 2.79 -9.42 -16.20
N ALA A 269 3.44 -10.54 -15.91
CA ALA A 269 3.19 -11.85 -16.53
C ALA A 269 2.16 -12.72 -15.77
N GLY A 270 1.48 -12.19 -14.74
CA GLY A 270 0.47 -12.91 -13.97
C GLY A 270 1.03 -13.74 -12.81
N MET A 271 2.09 -13.30 -12.18
CA MET A 271 2.67 -13.89 -10.97
C MET A 271 1.65 -13.92 -9.81
N ARG A 272 1.76 -14.93 -8.96
CA ARG A 272 1.02 -14.98 -7.69
C ARG A 272 1.30 -13.73 -6.84
N PRO A 273 0.31 -13.22 -6.08
CA PRO A 273 0.51 -12.05 -5.23
C PRO A 273 1.67 -12.22 -4.26
N LEU A 274 2.53 -11.21 -4.22
CA LEU A 274 3.68 -11.12 -3.34
C LEU A 274 3.50 -9.94 -2.40
N PHE A 275 3.53 -10.18 -1.09
CA PHE A 275 3.60 -9.16 -0.05
C PHE A 275 5.05 -9.09 0.45
N VAL A 276 5.67 -7.93 0.36
CA VAL A 276 7.06 -7.74 0.76
C VAL A 276 7.17 -6.73 1.89
N LEU A 277 7.73 -7.14 3.02
CA LEU A 277 8.14 -6.22 4.05
C LEU A 277 9.53 -5.71 3.69
N THR A 278 9.68 -4.40 3.65
CA THR A 278 10.97 -3.77 3.34
C THR A 278 11.14 -2.44 4.06
N ARG A 279 12.39 -2.03 4.20
CA ARG A 279 12.83 -0.69 4.62
C ARG A 279 13.84 -0.11 3.65
N SER A 280 14.04 -0.80 2.53
CA SER A 280 15.01 -0.39 1.52
C SER A 280 14.38 0.47 0.44
N SER A 281 14.97 1.64 0.20
CA SER A 281 14.64 2.48 -0.96
C SER A 281 15.08 1.89 -2.29
N ALA A 282 15.90 0.84 -2.29
CA ALA A 282 16.24 0.11 -3.51
C ALA A 282 15.15 -0.91 -3.90
N ILE A 283 14.43 -1.47 -2.91
CA ILE A 283 13.29 -2.36 -3.13
C ILE A 283 12.02 -1.55 -3.44
N LEU A 284 11.74 -0.49 -2.68
CA LEU A 284 10.62 0.40 -2.93
C LEU A 284 11.13 1.80 -3.29
N ASP A 285 11.24 2.06 -4.57
CA ASP A 285 11.39 3.40 -5.12
C ASP A 285 10.00 3.99 -5.37
N LEU A 286 9.64 5.00 -4.59
CA LEU A 286 8.31 5.64 -4.65
C LEU A 286 8.03 6.29 -6.01
N SER A 287 9.07 6.71 -6.74
CA SER A 287 8.94 7.32 -8.07
C SER A 287 8.68 6.28 -9.18
N ALA A 288 8.92 5.01 -8.91
CA ALA A 288 8.84 3.92 -9.87
C ALA A 288 7.69 2.94 -9.61
N VAL A 289 6.80 3.24 -8.65
CA VAL A 289 5.65 2.38 -8.31
C VAL A 289 4.63 2.40 -9.44
N GLY A 290 4.34 1.23 -9.99
CA GLY A 290 3.44 1.04 -11.12
C GLY A 290 2.02 0.56 -10.72
N PRO A 291 1.12 0.39 -11.71
CA PRO A 291 -0.27 0.00 -11.47
C PRO A 291 -0.43 -1.41 -10.88
N ASN A 292 0.56 -2.28 -11.03
CA ASN A 292 0.57 -3.64 -10.46
C ASN A 292 1.14 -3.69 -9.04
N GLU A 293 1.31 -2.53 -8.42
CA GLU A 293 1.95 -2.39 -7.11
C GLU A 293 1.05 -1.63 -6.14
N THR A 294 1.15 -1.92 -4.84
CA THR A 294 0.49 -1.16 -3.79
C THR A 294 1.37 -1.02 -2.55
N ILE A 295 1.17 0.05 -1.81
CA ILE A 295 1.89 0.32 -0.57
C ILE A 295 0.91 0.29 0.59
N ILE A 296 1.23 -0.51 1.62
CA ILE A 296 0.49 -0.61 2.88
C ILE A 296 1.39 -0.06 3.99
N LEU A 297 0.98 1.04 4.58
CA LEU A 297 1.69 1.66 5.70
C LEU A 297 1.13 1.13 7.03
N CYS A 298 2.02 0.63 7.88
CA CYS A 298 1.75 0.39 9.30
C CYS A 298 2.25 1.60 10.10
N PRO A 299 1.36 2.48 10.57
CA PRO A 299 1.75 3.70 11.28
C PRO A 299 2.43 3.40 12.63
N ALA A 300 3.38 4.25 13.03
CA ALA A 300 4.13 4.11 14.29
C ALA A 300 3.25 4.24 15.54
N ASN A 301 2.12 4.92 15.43
CA ASN A 301 1.14 5.12 16.50
C ASN A 301 0.11 3.97 16.61
N HIS A 302 0.36 2.88 15.90
CA HIS A 302 -0.53 1.71 15.84
C HIS A 302 -1.97 2.00 15.42
N SER A 303 -2.21 3.09 14.66
CA SER A 303 -3.47 3.21 13.91
C SER A 303 -3.55 2.08 12.88
N PRO A 304 -4.75 1.66 12.47
CA PRO A 304 -4.90 0.60 11.47
C PRO A 304 -4.05 0.85 10.22
N PRO A 305 -3.47 -0.22 9.63
CA PRO A 305 -2.72 -0.10 8.39
C PRO A 305 -3.56 0.50 7.27
N SER A 306 -2.97 1.33 6.45
CA SER A 306 -3.66 2.03 5.36
C SER A 306 -2.87 1.96 4.07
N ARG A 307 -3.58 2.02 2.93
CA ARG A 307 -2.94 2.18 1.63
C ARG A 307 -2.39 3.59 1.47
N VAL A 308 -1.25 3.68 0.81
CA VAL A 308 -0.58 4.95 0.51
C VAL A 308 -0.34 5.05 -0.98
N ALA A 309 -0.81 6.12 -1.59
CA ALA A 309 -0.52 6.42 -2.98
C ALA A 309 0.94 6.91 -3.13
N PRO A 310 1.65 6.54 -4.24
CA PRO A 310 3.09 6.73 -4.37
C PRO A 310 3.48 8.13 -4.88
N TYR A 311 2.75 9.17 -4.50
CA TYR A 311 3.08 10.54 -4.92
C TYR A 311 3.17 11.51 -3.73
N PRO A 312 4.04 12.52 -3.80
CA PRO A 312 4.19 13.52 -2.76
C PRO A 312 2.87 14.18 -2.40
N GLY A 313 2.61 14.29 -1.08
CA GLY A 313 1.38 14.87 -0.57
C GLY A 313 0.23 13.89 -0.35
N ALA A 314 0.30 12.67 -0.85
CA ALA A 314 -0.68 11.64 -0.51
C ALA A 314 -0.66 11.34 1.01
N PRO A 315 -1.82 11.05 1.62
CA PRO A 315 -1.88 10.66 3.02
C PRO A 315 -0.95 9.48 3.33
N GLY A 316 -0.01 9.68 4.25
CA GLY A 316 0.98 8.66 4.63
C GLY A 316 2.25 8.61 3.78
N TYR A 317 2.34 9.32 2.64
CA TYR A 317 3.52 9.32 1.78
C TYR A 317 4.80 9.70 2.54
N GLU A 318 4.79 10.79 3.29
CA GLU A 318 5.94 11.26 4.07
C GLU A 318 6.37 10.23 5.13
N ALA A 319 5.42 9.52 5.74
CA ALA A 319 5.73 8.46 6.68
C ALA A 319 6.41 7.27 5.97
N VAL A 320 5.96 6.88 4.78
CA VAL A 320 6.60 5.86 3.96
C VAL A 320 8.00 6.31 3.55
N ALA A 321 8.16 7.51 3.00
CA ALA A 321 9.45 8.07 2.59
C ALA A 321 10.45 8.11 3.77
N THR A 322 9.98 8.50 4.96
CA THR A 322 10.80 8.49 6.18
C THR A 322 11.24 7.07 6.58
N CYS A 323 10.37 6.07 6.44
CA CYS A 323 10.71 4.68 6.75
C CYS A 323 11.76 4.10 5.79
N LEU A 324 11.80 4.59 4.54
CA LEU A 324 12.73 4.17 3.49
C LEU A 324 14.05 4.97 3.53
N ALA A 325 14.12 6.05 4.29
CA ALA A 325 15.33 6.86 4.41
C ALA A 325 16.51 6.03 4.95
N SER A 326 17.72 6.33 4.48
CA SER A 326 18.93 5.68 4.99
C SER A 326 19.10 5.93 6.50
N PRO A 327 19.84 5.08 7.23
CA PRO A 327 20.12 5.32 8.64
C PRO A 327 20.69 6.72 8.91
N GLU A 328 21.61 7.20 8.08
CA GLU A 328 22.23 8.53 8.20
C GLU A 328 21.20 9.65 8.03
N ILE A 329 20.29 9.51 7.07
CA ILE A 329 19.21 10.49 6.86
C ILE A 329 18.26 10.48 8.05
N ARG A 330 17.91 9.30 8.58
CA ARG A 330 17.04 9.15 9.75
C ARG A 330 17.65 9.77 10.99
N GLU A 331 18.95 9.56 11.24
CA GLU A 331 19.67 10.18 12.33
C GLU A 331 19.74 11.71 12.18
N ARG A 332 19.98 12.21 10.96
CA ARG A 332 19.97 13.65 10.68
C ARG A 332 18.61 14.29 10.95
N ILE A 333 17.52 13.63 10.59
CA ILE A 333 16.15 14.11 10.86
C ILE A 333 15.85 14.08 12.37
N ALA A 334 16.33 13.04 13.09
CA ALA A 334 16.15 12.91 14.53
C ALA A 334 16.93 13.95 15.34
N ARG A 335 18.06 14.43 14.85
CA ARG A 335 18.81 15.56 15.43
C ARG A 335 18.07 16.86 15.11
N ARG A 336 17.11 17.23 15.98
CA ARG A 336 16.53 18.58 15.92
C ARG A 336 17.66 19.60 16.01
N PRO A 337 17.72 20.65 15.12
CA PRO A 337 18.58 21.78 15.40
C PRO A 337 18.11 22.38 16.72
N GLU A 338 19.03 22.54 17.68
CA GLU A 338 18.75 23.40 18.81
C GLU A 338 18.47 24.80 18.23
N VAL A 339 17.23 25.26 18.44
CA VAL A 339 16.83 26.61 18.04
C VAL A 339 17.63 27.54 18.88
N ALA A 340 18.59 28.24 18.25
CA ALA A 340 19.35 29.32 18.86
C ALA A 340 18.46 30.54 19.10
#